data_b4d75a3441391fa0158437b59687e6b1
#
_entry.id   b4d75a3441391fa0158437b59687e6b1
#
_cell.length_a   1.000
_cell.length_b   1.000
_cell.length_c   1.000
_cell.angle_alpha   90.00
_cell.angle_beta   90.00
_cell.angle_gamma   90.00
#
_symmetry.space_group_name_H-M   'P 1'
#
loop_
_entity.id
_entity.type
_entity.pdbx_description
1 polymer ?
#
loop_
_entity_poly.entity_id
_entity_poly.type
_entity_poly.pdbx_seq_one_letter_code
_entity_poly.pdbx_strand_id
1 'polypeptide(L)' 'MKINEGIGRENIIDQIVYITGKRREEYGSLSLYELATELRIAKIQAGLV' A
#
# COMPACT_ATOMS: atom_id res chain seq x y z
N MET A 1 -16.48 12.07 -13.47
CA MET A 1 -15.60 12.23 -12.35
C MET A 1 -14.31 11.48 -12.48
N LYS A 2 -13.23 12.09 -12.09
CA LYS A 2 -11.94 11.45 -12.20
C LYS A 2 -11.54 10.74 -10.93
N ILE A 3 -10.94 9.60 -11.07
CA ILE A 3 -10.35 8.91 -9.95
C ILE A 3 -9.02 9.54 -9.65
N ASN A 4 -8.83 9.92 -8.42
CA ASN A 4 -7.58 10.51 -8.01
C ASN A 4 -6.64 9.42 -7.56
N GLU A 5 -5.85 8.92 -8.48
CA GLU A 5 -4.94 7.83 -8.18
C GLU A 5 -3.89 8.22 -7.14
N GLY A 6 -3.58 9.51 -7.07
CA GLY A 6 -2.62 9.97 -6.07
C GLY A 6 -3.12 9.75 -4.66
N ILE A 7 -4.39 10.06 -4.42
CA ILE A 7 -4.98 9.86 -3.10
C ILE A 7 -5.09 8.39 -2.77
N GLY A 8 -5.56 7.58 -3.73
CA GLY A 8 -5.67 6.15 -3.50
C GLY A 8 -4.32 5.52 -3.23
N ARG A 9 -3.33 5.94 -3.97
CA ARG A 9 -1.97 5.46 -3.82
C ARG A 9 -1.44 5.78 -2.43
N GLU A 10 -1.63 7.01 -1.96
CA GLU A 10 -1.16 7.41 -0.64
C GLU A 10 -1.81 6.60 0.46
N ASN A 11 -3.11 6.38 0.34
CA ASN A 11 -3.83 5.59 1.33
C ASN A 11 -3.29 4.18 1.43
N ILE A 12 -3.02 3.56 0.29
CA ILE A 12 -2.52 2.20 0.27
C ILE A 12 -1.13 2.15 0.91
N ILE A 13 -0.27 3.10 0.55
CA ILE A 13 1.06 3.14 1.12
C ILE A 13 1.01 3.35 2.63
N ASP A 14 0.14 4.24 3.09
CA ASP A 14 -0.04 4.47 4.53
C ASP A 14 -0.37 3.17 5.25
N GLN A 15 -1.28 2.40 4.68
CA GLN A 15 -1.67 1.14 5.31
C GLN A 15 -0.54 0.13 5.33
N ILE A 16 0.20 0.03 4.23
CA ILE A 16 1.32 -0.90 4.15
C ILE A 16 2.38 -0.53 5.18
N VAL A 17 2.73 0.75 5.24
CA VAL A 17 3.73 1.23 6.18
C VAL A 17 3.29 0.97 7.62
N TYR A 18 2.02 1.19 7.91
CA TYR A 18 1.49 0.96 9.24
C TYR A 18 1.62 -0.52 9.64
N ILE A 19 1.32 -1.41 8.70
CA ILE A 19 1.34 -2.84 8.97
C ILE A 19 2.76 -3.40 9.04
N THR A 20 3.61 -2.97 8.09
CA THR A 20 4.94 -3.57 7.94
C THR A 20 6.02 -2.83 8.71
N GLY A 21 5.82 -1.56 9.00
CA GLY A 21 6.84 -0.73 9.63
C GLY A 21 7.97 -0.35 8.70
N LYS A 22 7.83 -0.61 7.41
CA LYS A 22 8.86 -0.25 6.45
C LYS A 22 8.71 1.18 6.01
N ARG A 23 9.71 1.69 5.29
CA ARG A 23 9.71 3.07 4.88
C ARG A 23 8.82 3.31 3.67
N ARG A 24 8.19 4.49 3.62
CA ARG A 24 7.37 4.88 2.48
C ARG A 24 8.17 4.85 1.19
N GLU A 25 9.44 5.20 1.25
CA GLU A 25 10.27 5.27 0.05
C GLU A 25 10.35 3.94 -0.68
N GLU A 26 10.19 2.85 0.04
CA GLU A 26 10.26 1.53 -0.56
C GLU A 26 9.08 1.27 -1.49
N TYR A 27 8.00 2.01 -1.31
CA TYR A 27 6.79 1.81 -2.10
C TYR A 27 6.54 2.90 -3.12
N GLY A 28 7.37 3.93 -3.12
CA GLY A 28 7.13 5.09 -3.97
C GLY A 28 7.23 4.82 -5.45
N SER A 29 7.99 3.80 -5.86
CA SER A 29 8.17 3.49 -7.27
C SER A 29 7.25 2.37 -7.76
N LEU A 30 6.45 1.80 -6.89
CA LEU A 30 5.57 0.70 -7.26
C LEU A 30 4.32 1.21 -7.96
N SER A 31 3.79 0.40 -8.87
CA SER A 31 2.52 0.73 -9.51
C SER A 31 1.39 0.54 -8.51
N LEU A 32 0.24 1.09 -8.84
CA LEU A 32 -0.93 0.95 -7.97
C LEU A 32 -1.28 -0.52 -7.79
N TYR A 33 -1.18 -1.30 -8.85
CA TYR A 33 -1.45 -2.73 -8.78
C TYR A 33 -0.50 -3.42 -7.81
N GLU A 34 0.78 -3.08 -7.92
CA GLU A 34 1.80 -3.66 -7.05
C GLU A 34 1.56 -3.27 -5.60
N LEU A 35 1.17 -2.03 -5.37
CA LEU A 35 0.86 -1.57 -4.01
C LEU A 35 -0.31 -2.34 -3.42
N ALA A 36 -1.35 -2.56 -4.22
CA ALA A 36 -2.51 -3.31 -3.75
C ALA A 36 -2.11 -4.74 -3.40
N THR A 37 -1.23 -5.33 -4.18
CA THR A 37 -0.74 -6.67 -3.92
C THR A 37 0.07 -6.72 -2.64
N GLU A 38 0.96 -5.73 -2.45
CA GLU A 38 1.77 -5.66 -1.25
C GLU A 38 0.91 -5.49 -0.01
N LEU A 39 -0.14 -4.70 -0.11
CA LEU A 39 -1.05 -4.52 1.02
C LEU A 39 -1.74 -5.84 1.37
N ARG A 40 -2.17 -6.58 0.37
CA ARG A 40 -2.80 -7.88 0.62
C ARG A 40 -1.83 -8.81 1.33
N ILE A 41 -0.59 -8.88 0.83
CA ILE A 41 0.41 -9.75 1.43
C ILE A 41 0.68 -9.33 2.86
N ALA A 42 0.81 -8.03 3.10
CA ALA A 42 1.07 -7.52 4.44
C ALA A 42 -0.04 -7.92 5.40
N LYS A 43 -1.29 -7.81 4.96
CA LYS A 43 -2.42 -8.18 5.80
C LYS A 43 -2.41 -9.66 6.14
N ILE A 44 -2.10 -10.49 5.16
CA ILE A 44 -2.04 -11.93 5.36
C ILE A 44 -0.95 -12.26 6.37
N GLN A 45 0.23 -11.69 6.19
CA GLN A 45 1.35 -11.98 7.07
C GLN A 45 1.11 -11.47 8.48
N ALA A 46 0.36 -10.39 8.61
CA ALA A 46 0.05 -9.83 9.92
C ALA A 46 -1.15 -10.48 10.58
N GLY A 47 -1.83 -11.37 9.86
CA GLY A 47 -2.99 -12.04 10.41
C GLY A 47 -4.22 -11.18 10.47
N LEU A 48 -4.30 -10.19 9.58
CA LEU A 48 -5.43 -9.25 9.58
C LEU A 48 -6.54 -9.62 8.60
N VAL A 49 -6.46 -10.78 8.01
CA VAL A 49 -7.46 -11.23 7.04
C VAL A 49 -8.39 -12.22 7.70
#